data_de7443bb6c8e5e0d22af9f1d40ddf079
#
_entry.id   de7443bb6c8e5e0d22af9f1d40ddf079
#
_cell.length_a   1.000
_cell.length_b   1.000
_cell.length_c   1.000
_cell.angle_alpha   90.00
_cell.angle_beta   90.00
_cell.angle_gamma   90.00
#
_symmetry.space_group_name_H-M   'P 1'
#
loop_
_entity.id
_entity.type
_entity.pdbx_description
1 polymer ?
#
loop_
_entity_poly.entity_id
_entity_poly.type
_entity_poly.pdbx_seq_one_letter_code
_entity_poly.pdbx_strand_id
1 'polypeptide(L)'
;MKRFNIIKTVSAAAFTTTLLFTSCTGNFDELNTHPTDLYPENMTPTERVGTLFVAMTRLLNACQENNSQHTEQMVGQYGGYFATTAPWNGTNFGTFNPSADWVSVPYKDMFTEFYPNFQTVKESTGGSGYIYAWASILRVGVMIRVADIYGPIPYSEMGKGEFQVAYDDVKTLYHNMISDLTRSIEVLSAFVQENAGKEVPVAEYDIIYNGDFSKWIKYANSLKLRMAVRIASNTEDTEYAKQIMAEAIEGGVIESNGDNAFFPAMPYNPFEIASGWGDLAINATLSAYMTEYSDPRISKYMNTATSYRDYRGVRMGISDTSKAVEGSAARYSKPAFTADSPMPVFYAAETYFLKAEAALQGWIAGGDAAAKSYYEQGIQMSMSQYGVEIGDYLSSTVIPQGYTDRLNSKNNISFTSVPSVAWGDGTNKLQKIITQKWIANYPMGIEAWCDYRRTGYPELFTARDNLSSAGYIGDIDSKRMVRRLPYPTTEKSSNSANVEAAIATMLGGPDTGSTDLWWAKKN
;
A
#
# COMPACT_ATOMS: atom_id res chain seq x y z
N MET A 1 -14.20 83.57 -28.31
CA MET A 1 -15.11 82.41 -28.46
C MET A 1 -14.40 81.04 -28.52
N LYS A 2 -13.29 80.82 -27.81
CA LYS A 2 -12.58 79.48 -27.79
C LYS A 2 -12.45 78.86 -26.39
N ARG A 3 -12.94 79.52 -25.33
CA ARG A 3 -12.83 78.97 -23.97
C ARG A 3 -14.07 78.21 -23.46
N PHE A 4 -15.20 78.33 -24.15
CA PHE A 4 -16.47 77.70 -23.71
C PHE A 4 -16.66 76.28 -24.18
N ASN A 5 -15.92 75.83 -25.22
CA ASN A 5 -16.03 74.48 -25.75
C ASN A 5 -15.17 73.44 -25.03
N ILE A 6 -14.12 73.88 -24.28
CA ILE A 6 -13.22 72.96 -23.54
C ILE A 6 -13.89 72.44 -22.26
N ILE A 7 -14.71 73.29 -21.59
CA ILE A 7 -15.37 72.91 -20.35
C ILE A 7 -16.50 71.89 -20.57
N LYS A 8 -17.21 71.99 -21.72
CA LYS A 8 -18.28 71.04 -22.06
C LYS A 8 -17.72 69.68 -22.48
N THR A 9 -16.55 69.62 -23.11
CA THR A 9 -15.89 68.36 -23.52
C THR A 9 -15.26 67.64 -22.33
N VAL A 10 -14.72 68.38 -21.36
CA VAL A 10 -14.15 67.78 -20.13
C VAL A 10 -15.25 67.25 -19.20
N SER A 11 -16.39 67.92 -19.10
CA SER A 11 -17.54 67.44 -18.30
C SER A 11 -18.19 66.20 -18.93
N ALA A 12 -18.26 66.11 -20.26
CA ALA A 12 -18.77 64.89 -20.92
C ALA A 12 -17.83 63.70 -20.77
N ALA A 13 -16.51 63.91 -20.85
CA ALA A 13 -15.52 62.87 -20.63
C ALA A 13 -15.47 62.38 -19.20
N ALA A 14 -15.62 63.28 -18.20
CA ALA A 14 -15.67 62.90 -16.79
C ALA A 14 -16.93 62.10 -16.45
N PHE A 15 -18.08 62.41 -17.06
CA PHE A 15 -19.33 61.67 -16.83
C PHE A 15 -19.34 60.31 -17.52
N THR A 16 -18.67 60.15 -18.65
CA THR A 16 -18.56 58.87 -19.36
C THR A 16 -17.56 57.92 -18.69
N THR A 17 -16.52 58.44 -18.02
CA THR A 17 -15.54 57.63 -17.31
C THR A 17 -16.09 57.12 -15.94
N THR A 18 -17.01 57.87 -15.33
CA THR A 18 -17.64 57.44 -14.05
C THR A 18 -18.70 56.34 -14.25
N LEU A 19 -19.29 56.25 -15.48
CA LEU A 19 -20.27 55.20 -15.81
C LEU A 19 -19.64 53.87 -16.23
N LEU A 20 -18.32 53.81 -16.46
CA LEU A 20 -17.63 52.60 -16.80
C LEU A 20 -17.11 51.78 -15.63
N PHE A 21 -17.22 52.30 -14.39
CA PHE A 21 -16.81 51.65 -13.16
C PHE A 21 -17.96 51.10 -12.29
N THR A 22 -19.20 51.17 -12.73
CA THR A 22 -20.34 50.62 -12.01
C THR A 22 -20.94 49.39 -12.67
N SER A 23 -20.16 48.69 -13.48
CA SER A 23 -20.62 47.49 -14.13
C SER A 23 -19.85 46.26 -13.60
N CYS A 24 -20.60 45.34 -13.02
CA CYS A 24 -20.27 43.93 -12.82
C CYS A 24 -19.61 43.49 -11.50
N THR A 25 -19.97 44.07 -10.36
CA THR A 25 -19.70 43.36 -9.09
C THR A 25 -20.98 42.92 -8.35
N GLY A 26 -22.17 43.26 -8.85
CA GLY A 26 -23.43 42.98 -8.16
C GLY A 26 -23.81 41.47 -8.10
N ASN A 27 -23.28 40.64 -9.00
CA ASN A 27 -23.61 39.22 -9.06
C ASN A 27 -22.34 38.36 -9.13
N PHE A 28 -21.19 38.87 -8.69
CA PHE A 28 -19.93 38.12 -8.76
C PHE A 28 -19.98 36.89 -7.87
N ASP A 29 -20.57 36.99 -6.71
CA ASP A 29 -20.75 35.86 -5.78
C ASP A 29 -21.76 34.85 -6.33
N GLU A 30 -22.85 35.29 -6.95
CA GLU A 30 -23.89 34.45 -7.54
C GLU A 30 -23.42 33.75 -8.83
N LEU A 31 -22.57 34.40 -9.63
CA LEU A 31 -21.98 33.83 -10.85
C LEU A 31 -20.80 32.90 -10.58
N ASN A 32 -20.13 33.06 -9.42
CA ASN A 32 -19.04 32.18 -9.00
C ASN A 32 -19.50 31.08 -8.04
N THR A 33 -20.75 31.09 -7.58
CA THR A 33 -21.36 29.97 -6.84
C THR A 33 -21.88 28.96 -7.85
N HIS A 34 -21.17 27.86 -8.02
CA HIS A 34 -21.69 26.75 -8.81
C HIS A 34 -22.87 26.12 -8.07
N PRO A 35 -24.07 26.00 -8.67
CA PRO A 35 -25.26 25.54 -7.94
C PRO A 35 -25.16 24.09 -7.43
N THR A 36 -24.12 23.37 -7.80
CA THR A 36 -23.84 21.99 -7.34
C THR A 36 -22.56 21.88 -6.50
N ASP A 37 -21.87 23.01 -6.21
CA ASP A 37 -20.71 22.96 -5.30
C ASP A 37 -21.19 22.82 -3.85
N LEU A 38 -20.65 21.84 -3.16
CA LEU A 38 -20.88 21.63 -1.74
C LEU A 38 -20.04 22.64 -0.95
N TYR A 39 -20.64 23.78 -0.63
CA TYR A 39 -20.00 24.76 0.27
C TYR A 39 -20.05 24.24 1.71
N PRO A 40 -18.95 24.34 2.48
CA PRO A 40 -18.90 23.87 3.88
C PRO A 40 -20.02 24.39 4.76
N GLU A 41 -20.50 25.63 4.53
CA GLU A 41 -21.62 26.24 5.25
C GLU A 41 -22.98 25.58 4.97
N ASN A 42 -23.11 24.89 3.82
CA ASN A 42 -24.34 24.18 3.43
C ASN A 42 -24.32 22.70 3.84
N MET A 43 -23.18 22.20 4.32
CA MET A 43 -23.03 20.82 4.76
C MET A 43 -23.43 20.65 6.23
N THR A 44 -24.12 19.57 6.54
CA THR A 44 -24.30 19.15 7.93
C THR A 44 -22.95 18.82 8.59
N PRO A 45 -22.82 18.89 9.92
CA PRO A 45 -21.60 18.48 10.60
C PRO A 45 -21.13 17.07 10.23
N THR A 46 -22.07 16.15 10.00
CA THR A 46 -21.79 14.77 9.58
C THR A 46 -21.20 14.70 8.16
N GLU A 47 -21.78 15.44 7.21
CA GLU A 47 -21.28 15.48 5.84
C GLU A 47 -19.88 16.09 5.76
N ARG A 48 -19.61 17.16 6.53
CA ARG A 48 -18.27 17.78 6.58
C ARG A 48 -17.19 16.81 7.02
N VAL A 49 -17.47 15.98 8.01
CA VAL A 49 -16.52 14.98 8.52
C VAL A 49 -16.51 13.77 7.60
N GLY A 50 -17.66 13.32 7.12
CA GLY A 50 -17.83 12.11 6.32
C GLY A 50 -17.01 12.10 5.04
N THR A 51 -17.07 13.18 4.25
CA THR A 51 -16.31 13.28 2.98
C THR A 51 -14.81 13.12 3.17
N LEU A 52 -14.26 13.52 4.32
CA LEU A 52 -12.83 13.37 4.65
C LEU A 52 -12.45 11.90 4.79
N PHE A 53 -13.37 11.06 5.29
CA PHE A 53 -13.13 9.62 5.43
C PHE A 53 -12.97 8.92 4.09
N VAL A 54 -13.74 9.29 3.07
CA VAL A 54 -13.58 8.74 1.72
C VAL A 54 -12.18 9.02 1.18
N ALA A 55 -11.69 10.26 1.33
CA ALA A 55 -10.34 10.63 0.91
C ALA A 55 -9.25 9.87 1.69
N MET A 56 -9.36 9.82 3.03
CA MET A 56 -8.40 9.10 3.88
C MET A 56 -8.39 7.59 3.61
N THR A 57 -9.57 6.98 3.41
CA THR A 57 -9.69 5.53 3.16
C THR A 57 -9.01 5.11 1.87
N ARG A 58 -9.10 5.92 0.81
CA ARG A 58 -8.44 5.65 -0.48
C ARG A 58 -6.91 5.63 -0.39
N LEU A 59 -6.33 6.20 0.64
CA LEU A 59 -4.88 6.17 0.88
C LEU A 59 -4.40 4.88 1.57
N LEU A 60 -5.30 4.02 2.07
CA LEU A 60 -4.93 2.69 2.55
C LEU A 60 -4.31 1.82 1.45
N ASN A 61 -4.76 2.02 0.21
CA ASN A 61 -4.11 1.49 -0.99
C ASN A 61 -4.39 2.49 -2.12
N ALA A 62 -3.40 3.33 -2.44
CA ALA A 62 -3.58 4.45 -3.36
C ALA A 62 -4.30 4.03 -4.65
N CYS A 63 -5.49 4.57 -4.88
CA CYS A 63 -6.36 4.20 -6.00
C CYS A 63 -6.35 5.22 -7.16
N GLN A 64 -5.67 6.33 -7.00
CA GLN A 64 -5.40 7.24 -8.09
C GLN A 64 -4.22 6.68 -8.90
N GLU A 65 -4.32 6.65 -10.23
CA GLU A 65 -3.39 5.91 -11.10
C GLU A 65 -1.92 6.28 -10.87
N ASN A 66 -1.60 7.55 -10.75
CA ASN A 66 -0.21 7.97 -10.54
C ASN A 66 0.31 7.57 -9.16
N ASN A 67 -0.48 7.74 -8.09
CA ASN A 67 -0.10 7.40 -6.73
C ASN A 67 0.03 5.88 -6.55
N SER A 68 -0.90 5.10 -7.11
CA SER A 68 -0.80 3.65 -7.13
C SER A 68 0.40 3.18 -7.96
N GLN A 69 0.64 3.80 -9.11
CA GLN A 69 1.77 3.49 -9.96
C GLN A 69 3.10 3.66 -9.20
N HIS A 70 3.26 4.74 -8.45
CA HIS A 70 4.50 4.98 -7.69
C HIS A 70 4.62 4.13 -6.42
N THR A 71 3.52 3.70 -5.83
CA THR A 71 3.53 2.92 -4.58
C THR A 71 3.45 1.42 -4.85
N GLU A 72 2.27 0.90 -5.20
CA GLU A 72 2.08 -0.55 -5.32
C GLU A 72 2.70 -1.15 -6.59
N GLN A 73 2.76 -0.40 -7.67
CA GLN A 73 3.22 -0.93 -8.95
C GLN A 73 4.74 -0.78 -9.11
N MET A 74 5.35 0.31 -8.67
CA MET A 74 6.77 0.55 -8.82
C MET A 74 7.58 0.15 -7.59
N VAL A 75 7.30 0.70 -6.42
CA VAL A 75 7.96 0.27 -5.19
C VAL A 75 7.54 -1.16 -4.85
N GLY A 76 6.26 -1.47 -4.96
CA GLY A 76 5.72 -2.81 -4.72
C GLY A 76 6.22 -3.90 -5.67
N GLN A 77 6.83 -3.54 -6.83
CA GLN A 77 7.47 -4.55 -7.68
C GLN A 77 8.64 -5.27 -7.00
N TYR A 78 9.24 -4.67 -5.97
CA TYR A 78 10.22 -5.35 -5.12
C TYR A 78 9.62 -6.53 -4.35
N GLY A 79 8.29 -6.60 -4.26
CA GLY A 79 7.55 -7.76 -3.78
C GLY A 79 7.32 -8.85 -4.83
N GLY A 80 7.73 -8.66 -6.08
CA GLY A 80 7.74 -9.69 -7.12
C GLY A 80 6.42 -9.92 -7.87
N TYR A 81 5.43 -9.02 -7.78
CA TYR A 81 4.16 -9.18 -8.50
C TYR A 81 4.17 -8.58 -9.90
N PHE A 82 4.79 -7.42 -10.04
CA PHE A 82 4.82 -6.67 -11.27
C PHE A 82 6.24 -6.42 -11.76
N ALA A 83 6.37 -6.05 -13.02
CA ALA A 83 7.59 -5.58 -13.62
C ALA A 83 7.30 -4.35 -14.49
N THR A 84 8.11 -3.32 -14.34
CA THR A 84 8.10 -2.15 -15.22
C THR A 84 8.56 -2.57 -16.61
N THR A 85 7.83 -2.16 -17.63
CA THR A 85 8.05 -2.57 -19.02
C THR A 85 8.75 -1.51 -19.86
N ALA A 86 9.01 -0.33 -19.31
CA ALA A 86 9.76 0.73 -19.98
C ALA A 86 10.51 1.59 -18.97
N PRO A 87 11.74 1.99 -19.25
CA PRO A 87 12.44 2.99 -18.45
C PRO A 87 11.80 4.38 -18.67
N TRP A 88 11.81 5.21 -17.63
CA TRP A 88 11.34 6.58 -17.68
C TRP A 88 12.54 7.52 -17.66
N ASN A 89 12.87 8.12 -18.81
CA ASN A 89 14.04 8.98 -18.97
C ASN A 89 15.35 8.32 -18.44
N GLY A 90 15.52 7.01 -18.71
CA GLY A 90 16.69 6.25 -18.24
C GLY A 90 16.64 5.79 -16.78
N THR A 91 15.55 6.05 -16.06
CA THR A 91 15.34 5.59 -14.67
C THR A 91 14.31 4.47 -14.60
N ASN A 92 14.51 3.51 -13.68
CA ASN A 92 13.61 2.38 -13.50
C ASN A 92 13.77 1.78 -12.10
N PHE A 93 12.66 1.52 -11.39
CA PHE A 93 12.68 0.81 -10.11
C PHE A 93 13.25 -0.61 -10.25
N GLY A 94 12.90 -1.32 -11.32
CA GLY A 94 13.32 -2.70 -11.55
C GLY A 94 14.83 -2.87 -11.77
N THR A 95 15.52 -1.88 -12.30
CA THR A 95 16.99 -1.84 -12.45
C THR A 95 17.70 -1.15 -11.28
N PHE A 96 16.96 -0.86 -10.20
CA PHE A 96 17.44 -0.20 -8.97
C PHE A 96 18.00 1.22 -9.16
N ASN A 97 17.54 1.93 -10.20
CA ASN A 97 17.91 3.33 -10.42
C ASN A 97 16.67 4.24 -10.61
N PRO A 98 15.69 4.23 -9.68
CA PRO A 98 14.53 5.10 -9.77
C PRO A 98 14.91 6.58 -9.69
N SER A 99 14.07 7.46 -10.23
CA SER A 99 14.23 8.89 -10.07
C SER A 99 13.95 9.34 -8.63
N ALA A 100 14.60 10.41 -8.17
CA ALA A 100 14.36 10.99 -6.85
C ALA A 100 12.91 11.45 -6.67
N ASP A 101 12.30 12.02 -7.72
CA ASP A 101 10.91 12.48 -7.68
C ASP A 101 9.94 11.33 -7.41
N TRP A 102 10.11 10.20 -8.11
CA TRP A 102 9.23 9.04 -7.94
C TRP A 102 9.46 8.31 -6.62
N VAL A 103 10.69 8.29 -6.14
CA VAL A 103 11.00 7.79 -4.78
C VAL A 103 10.30 8.63 -3.71
N SER A 104 10.02 9.91 -3.96
CA SER A 104 9.38 10.80 -2.98
C SER A 104 7.86 10.62 -2.87
N VAL A 105 7.18 10.09 -3.90
CA VAL A 105 5.71 10.06 -3.99
C VAL A 105 5.05 9.31 -2.83
N PRO A 106 5.45 8.06 -2.46
CA PRO A 106 4.80 7.35 -1.36
C PRO A 106 4.94 8.05 0.00
N TYR A 107 5.94 8.90 0.18
CA TYR A 107 6.10 9.72 1.37
C TYR A 107 5.24 10.99 1.28
N LYS A 108 5.50 11.80 0.27
CA LYS A 108 4.90 13.12 0.09
C LYS A 108 3.37 13.05 0.10
N ASP A 109 2.79 12.19 -0.73
CA ASP A 109 1.35 12.16 -0.91
C ASP A 109 0.62 11.71 0.37
N MET A 110 1.20 10.76 1.12
CA MET A 110 0.60 10.34 2.40
C MET A 110 0.60 11.48 3.43
N PHE A 111 1.66 12.28 3.50
CA PHE A 111 1.70 13.42 4.43
C PHE A 111 0.84 14.60 3.96
N THR A 112 0.79 14.90 2.67
CA THR A 112 0.05 16.06 2.15
C THR A 112 -1.44 15.80 1.94
N GLU A 113 -1.85 14.56 1.69
CA GLU A 113 -3.25 14.23 1.43
C GLU A 113 -3.97 13.64 2.66
N PHE A 114 -3.26 12.91 3.53
CA PHE A 114 -3.87 12.29 4.71
C PHE A 114 -3.98 13.24 5.90
N TYR A 115 -2.87 13.87 6.30
CA TYR A 115 -2.83 14.62 7.57
C TYR A 115 -3.75 15.85 7.63
N PRO A 116 -3.96 16.65 6.59
CA PRO A 116 -4.94 17.75 6.64
C PRO A 116 -6.35 17.25 6.96
N ASN A 117 -6.78 16.16 6.35
CA ASN A 117 -8.07 15.54 6.62
C ASN A 117 -8.16 14.96 8.04
N PHE A 118 -7.14 14.24 8.47
CA PHE A 118 -7.05 13.69 9.83
C PHE A 118 -7.07 14.79 10.90
N GLN A 119 -6.34 15.88 10.69
CA GLN A 119 -6.31 17.02 11.62
C GLN A 119 -7.68 17.68 11.73
N THR A 120 -8.38 17.86 10.60
CA THR A 120 -9.75 18.40 10.61
C THR A 120 -10.71 17.50 11.40
N VAL A 121 -10.61 16.17 11.24
CA VAL A 121 -11.39 15.22 12.04
C VAL A 121 -11.05 15.35 13.53
N LYS A 122 -9.76 15.40 13.88
CA LYS A 122 -9.29 15.56 15.26
C LYS A 122 -9.83 16.84 15.91
N GLU A 123 -9.77 17.96 15.22
CA GLU A 123 -10.29 19.25 15.69
C GLU A 123 -11.81 19.21 15.87
N SER A 124 -12.53 18.68 14.88
CA SER A 124 -13.99 18.60 14.91
C SER A 124 -14.53 17.67 16.01
N THR A 125 -13.75 16.66 16.41
CA THR A 125 -14.14 15.68 17.44
C THR A 125 -13.51 15.93 18.81
N GLY A 126 -12.66 16.94 18.94
CA GLY A 126 -11.83 17.15 20.12
C GLY A 126 -10.89 15.98 20.41
N GLY A 127 -10.53 15.19 19.40
CA GLY A 127 -9.65 14.02 19.51
C GLY A 127 -10.25 12.86 20.31
N SER A 128 -11.57 12.68 20.28
CA SER A 128 -12.29 11.65 21.05
C SER A 128 -13.50 11.08 20.31
N GLY A 129 -14.08 10.00 20.86
CA GLY A 129 -15.26 9.32 20.31
C GLY A 129 -14.98 8.42 19.11
N TYR A 130 -16.03 7.73 18.64
CA TYR A 130 -15.92 6.67 17.62
C TYR A 130 -15.42 7.19 16.25
N ILE A 131 -15.76 8.40 15.88
CA ILE A 131 -15.30 9.02 14.63
C ILE A 131 -13.78 9.22 14.66
N TYR A 132 -13.24 9.74 15.77
CA TYR A 132 -11.80 9.91 15.93
C TYR A 132 -11.07 8.55 16.02
N ALA A 133 -11.66 7.57 16.70
CA ALA A 133 -11.13 6.21 16.77
C ALA A 133 -11.03 5.57 15.38
N TRP A 134 -12.07 5.73 14.54
CA TRP A 134 -12.04 5.27 13.15
C TRP A 134 -10.95 5.98 12.33
N ALA A 135 -10.84 7.31 12.43
CA ALA A 135 -9.78 8.07 11.76
C ALA A 135 -8.38 7.62 12.23
N SER A 136 -8.23 7.26 13.52
CA SER A 136 -6.96 6.75 14.06
C SER A 136 -6.58 5.38 13.49
N ILE A 137 -7.55 4.49 13.24
CA ILE A 137 -7.32 3.22 12.54
C ILE A 137 -6.81 3.48 11.12
N LEU A 138 -7.44 4.41 10.38
CA LEU A 138 -6.99 4.79 9.04
C LEU A 138 -5.58 5.39 9.08
N ARG A 139 -5.28 6.23 10.09
CA ARG A 139 -3.95 6.80 10.28
C ARG A 139 -2.89 5.71 10.39
N VAL A 140 -3.12 4.72 11.23
CA VAL A 140 -2.16 3.60 11.36
C VAL A 140 -2.05 2.84 10.05
N GLY A 141 -3.17 2.50 9.40
CA GLY A 141 -3.16 1.75 8.14
C GLY A 141 -2.37 2.45 7.02
N VAL A 142 -2.41 3.78 6.96
CA VAL A 142 -1.66 4.58 5.97
C VAL A 142 -0.20 4.74 6.40
N MET A 143 0.06 5.18 7.64
CA MET A 143 1.41 5.56 8.08
C MET A 143 2.34 4.37 8.29
N ILE A 144 1.82 3.19 8.64
CA ILE A 144 2.64 1.97 8.73
C ILE A 144 3.30 1.65 7.38
N ARG A 145 2.59 1.87 6.26
CA ARG A 145 3.13 1.64 4.92
C ARG A 145 4.28 2.61 4.60
N VAL A 146 4.15 3.88 5.01
CA VAL A 146 5.23 4.86 4.86
C VAL A 146 6.45 4.47 5.71
N ALA A 147 6.23 4.09 6.97
CA ALA A 147 7.29 3.62 7.85
C ALA A 147 8.00 2.38 7.30
N ASP A 148 7.24 1.44 6.71
CA ASP A 148 7.79 0.23 6.11
C ASP A 148 8.56 0.49 4.80
N ILE A 149 8.32 1.61 4.13
CA ILE A 149 9.07 2.01 2.94
C ILE A 149 10.34 2.78 3.33
N TYR A 150 10.25 3.74 4.27
CA TYR A 150 11.33 4.70 4.54
C TYR A 150 12.05 4.49 5.88
N GLY A 151 11.46 3.81 6.85
CA GLY A 151 11.97 3.66 8.21
C GLY A 151 11.40 4.71 9.18
N PRO A 152 12.24 5.40 9.98
CA PRO A 152 11.79 6.48 10.85
C PRO A 152 10.99 7.54 10.10
N ILE A 153 9.87 7.98 10.67
CA ILE A 153 9.02 9.05 10.10
C ILE A 153 8.44 9.92 11.22
N PRO A 154 7.99 11.16 10.94
CA PRO A 154 7.19 11.94 11.87
C PRO A 154 5.84 11.27 12.14
N TYR A 155 5.51 11.00 13.39
CA TYR A 155 4.22 10.41 13.77
C TYR A 155 3.66 10.99 15.07
N SER A 156 4.37 10.84 16.20
CA SER A 156 3.87 11.27 17.53
C SER A 156 3.75 12.79 17.66
N GLU A 157 4.61 13.53 16.99
CA GLU A 157 4.62 15.00 17.02
C GLU A 157 3.81 15.67 15.90
N MET A 158 3.26 14.87 14.96
CA MET A 158 2.46 15.40 13.86
C MET A 158 1.18 16.08 14.31
N GLY A 159 0.90 17.26 13.72
CA GLY A 159 -0.33 18.03 13.99
C GLY A 159 -0.28 18.87 15.25
N LYS A 160 0.90 19.18 15.79
CA LYS A 160 1.11 20.11 16.92
C LYS A 160 1.40 21.55 16.51
N GLY A 161 1.35 21.85 15.20
CA GLY A 161 1.55 23.20 14.66
C GLY A 161 2.98 23.53 14.27
N GLU A 162 3.92 22.58 14.39
CA GLU A 162 5.31 22.77 14.00
C GLU A 162 5.50 22.49 12.50
N PHE A 163 6.30 23.32 11.84
CA PHE A 163 6.68 23.11 10.43
C PHE A 163 7.78 22.05 10.27
N GLN A 164 8.66 21.93 11.27
CA GLN A 164 9.73 20.95 11.31
C GLN A 164 9.43 19.94 12.40
N VAL A 165 8.99 18.75 12.00
CA VAL A 165 8.50 17.73 12.91
C VAL A 165 9.58 16.69 13.17
N ALA A 166 9.79 16.35 14.45
CA ALA A 166 10.72 15.30 14.86
C ALA A 166 10.23 13.93 14.39
N TYR A 167 11.21 13.05 14.11
CA TYR A 167 10.97 11.67 13.69
C TYR A 167 10.86 10.75 14.91
N ASP A 168 10.04 9.74 14.79
CA ASP A 168 10.06 8.58 15.70
C ASP A 168 10.88 7.45 15.07
N ASP A 169 11.68 6.75 15.85
CA ASP A 169 12.34 5.53 15.39
C ASP A 169 11.31 4.40 15.14
N VAL A 170 11.70 3.39 14.34
CA VAL A 170 10.76 2.36 13.88
C VAL A 170 10.15 1.55 15.04
N LYS A 171 10.91 1.27 16.11
CA LYS A 171 10.40 0.59 17.30
C LYS A 171 9.32 1.42 17.99
N THR A 172 9.62 2.69 18.26
CA THR A 172 8.69 3.65 18.85
C THR A 172 7.44 3.83 17.98
N LEU A 173 7.60 3.93 16.65
CA LEU A 173 6.48 3.98 15.70
C LEU A 173 5.54 2.79 15.85
N TYR A 174 6.07 1.56 15.84
CA TYR A 174 5.27 0.35 15.97
C TYR A 174 4.51 0.30 17.30
N HIS A 175 5.17 0.65 18.41
CA HIS A 175 4.52 0.70 19.72
C HIS A 175 3.41 1.75 19.79
N ASN A 176 3.65 2.95 19.27
CA ASN A 176 2.66 4.02 19.25
C ASN A 176 1.45 3.65 18.37
N MET A 177 1.69 3.12 17.17
CA MET A 177 0.64 2.69 16.26
C MET A 177 -0.20 1.52 16.84
N ILE A 178 0.43 0.54 17.46
CA ILE A 178 -0.27 -0.55 18.16
C ILE A 178 -1.11 -0.01 19.31
N SER A 179 -0.58 0.95 20.08
CA SER A 179 -1.33 1.63 21.15
C SER A 179 -2.51 2.43 20.62
N ASP A 180 -2.35 3.13 19.48
CA ASP A 180 -3.45 3.85 18.82
C ASP A 180 -4.56 2.89 18.36
N LEU A 181 -4.20 1.74 17.78
CA LEU A 181 -5.18 0.70 17.42
C LEU A 181 -5.89 0.15 18.65
N THR A 182 -5.17 -0.13 19.74
CA THR A 182 -5.76 -0.67 20.98
C THR A 182 -6.81 0.29 21.55
N ARG A 183 -6.47 1.57 21.70
CA ARG A 183 -7.43 2.60 22.15
C ARG A 183 -8.63 2.75 21.20
N SER A 184 -8.38 2.67 19.91
CA SER A 184 -9.45 2.77 18.92
C SER A 184 -10.41 1.58 18.98
N ILE A 185 -9.89 0.37 19.18
CA ILE A 185 -10.68 -0.85 19.36
C ILE A 185 -11.56 -0.74 20.61
N GLU A 186 -11.02 -0.26 21.75
CA GLU A 186 -11.79 -0.06 22.98
C GLU A 186 -12.97 0.91 22.77
N VAL A 187 -12.71 2.07 22.13
CA VAL A 187 -13.74 3.07 21.85
C VAL A 187 -14.79 2.55 20.88
N LEU A 188 -14.38 1.86 19.80
CA LEU A 188 -15.33 1.30 18.84
C LEU A 188 -16.13 0.14 19.44
N SER A 189 -15.55 -0.68 20.29
CA SER A 189 -16.25 -1.79 20.96
C SER A 189 -17.36 -1.26 21.87
N ALA A 190 -17.09 -0.21 22.65
CA ALA A 190 -18.10 0.46 23.46
C ALA A 190 -19.21 1.05 22.58
N PHE A 191 -18.84 1.75 21.51
CA PHE A 191 -19.81 2.33 20.57
C PHE A 191 -20.73 1.28 19.94
N VAL A 192 -20.17 0.17 19.46
CA VAL A 192 -20.95 -0.95 18.84
C VAL A 192 -21.92 -1.55 19.86
N GLN A 193 -21.48 -1.73 21.11
CA GLN A 193 -22.34 -2.27 22.17
C GLN A 193 -23.51 -1.34 22.52
N GLU A 194 -23.25 -0.04 22.64
CA GLU A 194 -24.26 0.97 23.03
C GLU A 194 -25.25 1.30 21.90
N ASN A 195 -24.83 1.10 20.64
CA ASN A 195 -25.61 1.46 19.47
C ASN A 195 -26.04 0.26 18.62
N ALA A 196 -26.11 -0.94 19.20
CA ALA A 196 -26.57 -2.13 18.52
C ALA A 196 -27.96 -1.93 17.89
N GLY A 197 -28.07 -2.15 16.58
CA GLY A 197 -29.32 -2.01 15.81
C GLY A 197 -29.74 -0.56 15.50
N LYS A 198 -28.93 0.43 15.84
CA LYS A 198 -29.16 1.83 15.45
C LYS A 198 -28.42 2.16 14.15
N GLU A 199 -28.95 3.14 13.44
CA GLU A 199 -28.30 3.72 12.26
C GLU A 199 -27.02 4.46 12.65
N VAL A 200 -25.98 4.31 11.85
CA VAL A 200 -24.70 5.00 12.00
C VAL A 200 -24.67 6.19 11.04
N PRO A 201 -24.64 7.44 11.54
CA PRO A 201 -24.77 8.63 10.68
C PRO A 201 -23.69 8.78 9.59
N VAL A 202 -22.50 8.21 9.80
CA VAL A 202 -21.37 8.27 8.84
C VAL A 202 -21.25 7.03 7.96
N ALA A 203 -22.22 6.10 7.98
CA ALA A 203 -22.16 4.84 7.27
C ALA A 203 -21.96 5.01 5.76
N GLU A 204 -22.63 5.97 5.13
CA GLU A 204 -22.52 6.25 3.70
C GLU A 204 -21.13 6.68 3.23
N TYR A 205 -20.29 7.18 4.16
CA TYR A 205 -18.91 7.58 3.89
C TYR A 205 -17.89 6.46 4.16
N ASP A 206 -18.33 5.36 4.73
CA ASP A 206 -17.51 4.17 4.92
C ASP A 206 -17.56 3.28 3.67
N ILE A 207 -16.65 3.51 2.76
CA ILE A 207 -16.57 2.80 1.47
C ILE A 207 -16.02 1.36 1.58
N ILE A 208 -15.67 0.89 2.79
CA ILE A 208 -15.21 -0.50 3.02
C ILE A 208 -16.33 -1.33 3.65
N TYR A 209 -16.88 -0.89 4.78
CA TYR A 209 -17.79 -1.70 5.59
C TYR A 209 -19.18 -1.08 5.80
N ASN A 210 -19.46 0.07 5.15
CA ASN A 210 -20.75 0.75 5.21
C ASN A 210 -21.23 0.99 6.66
N GLY A 211 -20.33 1.44 7.53
CA GLY A 211 -20.60 1.75 8.94
C GLY A 211 -20.62 0.55 9.88
N ASP A 212 -20.26 -0.65 9.42
CA ASP A 212 -20.10 -1.81 10.30
C ASP A 212 -18.79 -1.72 11.08
N PHE A 213 -18.84 -1.03 12.22
CA PHE A 213 -17.67 -0.88 13.08
C PHE A 213 -17.20 -2.17 13.74
N SER A 214 -18.02 -3.23 13.76
CA SER A 214 -17.56 -4.54 14.22
C SER A 214 -16.49 -5.13 13.27
N LYS A 215 -16.60 -4.84 11.97
CA LYS A 215 -15.60 -5.22 10.98
C LYS A 215 -14.35 -4.33 11.03
N TRP A 216 -14.50 -3.04 11.37
CA TRP A 216 -13.35 -2.16 11.63
C TRP A 216 -12.53 -2.61 12.84
N ILE A 217 -13.17 -3.14 13.90
CA ILE A 217 -12.49 -3.76 15.05
C ILE A 217 -11.68 -4.98 14.59
N LYS A 218 -12.27 -5.87 13.76
CA LYS A 218 -11.54 -7.02 13.19
C LYS A 218 -10.37 -6.58 12.31
N TYR A 219 -10.55 -5.55 11.49
CA TYR A 219 -9.46 -4.98 10.68
C TYR A 219 -8.33 -4.45 11.55
N ALA A 220 -8.64 -3.67 12.58
CA ALA A 220 -7.66 -3.12 13.49
C ALA A 220 -6.88 -4.21 14.23
N ASN A 221 -7.54 -5.27 14.72
CA ASN A 221 -6.89 -6.43 15.32
C ASN A 221 -6.03 -7.19 14.29
N SER A 222 -6.49 -7.34 13.05
CA SER A 222 -5.71 -8.00 11.99
C SER A 222 -4.45 -7.19 11.64
N LEU A 223 -4.55 -5.87 11.65
CA LEU A 223 -3.40 -4.98 11.47
C LEU A 223 -2.42 -5.08 12.66
N LYS A 224 -2.92 -5.16 13.92
CA LYS A 224 -2.10 -5.45 15.11
C LYS A 224 -1.36 -6.78 14.96
N LEU A 225 -2.06 -7.83 14.51
CA LEU A 225 -1.46 -9.16 14.29
C LEU A 225 -0.35 -9.11 13.22
N ARG A 226 -0.60 -8.44 12.08
CA ARG A 226 0.41 -8.23 11.03
C ARG A 226 1.66 -7.52 11.58
N MET A 227 1.46 -6.43 12.30
CA MET A 227 2.54 -5.65 12.91
C MET A 227 3.32 -6.48 13.93
N ALA A 228 2.64 -7.21 14.81
CA ALA A 228 3.27 -8.05 15.82
C ALA A 228 4.10 -9.19 15.21
N VAL A 229 3.58 -9.90 14.20
CA VAL A 229 4.34 -10.93 13.47
C VAL A 229 5.58 -10.33 12.80
N ARG A 230 5.47 -9.10 12.25
CA ARG A 230 6.59 -8.42 11.59
C ARG A 230 7.74 -8.15 12.56
N ILE A 231 7.46 -7.62 13.74
CA ILE A 231 8.52 -7.28 14.71
C ILE A 231 9.04 -8.49 15.49
N ALA A 232 8.24 -9.56 15.65
CA ALA A 232 8.65 -10.76 16.39
C ALA A 232 9.83 -11.48 15.75
N SER A 233 10.02 -11.35 14.43
CA SER A 233 10.95 -12.18 13.66
C SER A 233 12.43 -11.86 13.94
N ASN A 234 12.78 -10.58 14.09
CA ASN A 234 14.17 -10.13 14.02
C ASN A 234 14.50 -9.02 15.05
N THR A 235 13.71 -8.87 16.10
CA THR A 235 13.90 -7.81 17.09
C THR A 235 13.98 -8.34 18.52
N GLU A 236 14.43 -7.49 19.44
CA GLU A 236 14.41 -7.76 20.88
C GLU A 236 13.00 -7.72 21.49
N ASP A 237 11.99 -7.31 20.72
CA ASP A 237 10.62 -7.14 21.18
C ASP A 237 9.72 -8.38 21.01
N THR A 238 10.31 -9.56 20.83
CA THR A 238 9.56 -10.81 20.60
C THR A 238 8.51 -11.09 21.68
N GLU A 239 8.79 -10.86 22.97
CA GLU A 239 7.81 -11.10 24.03
C GLU A 239 6.66 -10.09 24.01
N TYR A 240 6.95 -8.81 23.74
CA TYR A 240 5.91 -7.81 23.50
C TYR A 240 5.03 -8.20 22.30
N ALA A 241 5.65 -8.62 21.19
CA ALA A 241 4.95 -9.07 20.00
C ALA A 241 4.02 -10.27 20.27
N LYS A 242 4.46 -11.26 21.06
CA LYS A 242 3.62 -12.39 21.48
C LYS A 242 2.38 -11.95 22.25
N GLN A 243 2.54 -11.01 23.18
CA GLN A 243 1.41 -10.44 23.92
C GLN A 243 0.42 -9.79 22.95
N ILE A 244 0.89 -8.96 22.03
CA ILE A 244 0.05 -8.27 21.04
C ILE A 244 -0.65 -9.25 20.08
N MET A 245 0.02 -10.34 19.67
CA MET A 245 -0.60 -11.41 18.89
C MET A 245 -1.76 -12.07 19.63
N ALA A 246 -1.56 -12.41 20.91
CA ALA A 246 -2.59 -13.02 21.74
C ALA A 246 -3.81 -12.09 21.89
N GLU A 247 -3.58 -10.82 22.25
CA GLU A 247 -4.63 -9.80 22.36
C GLU A 247 -5.40 -9.62 21.06
N ALA A 248 -4.69 -9.53 19.92
CA ALA A 248 -5.31 -9.34 18.62
C ALA A 248 -6.20 -10.53 18.22
N ILE A 249 -5.72 -11.75 18.43
CA ILE A 249 -6.47 -12.99 18.11
C ILE A 249 -7.70 -13.11 19.02
N GLU A 250 -7.55 -12.88 20.32
CA GLU A 250 -8.65 -12.91 21.29
C GLU A 250 -9.70 -11.83 20.99
N GLY A 251 -9.28 -10.63 20.59
CA GLY A 251 -10.15 -9.52 20.21
C GLY A 251 -10.91 -9.72 18.89
N GLY A 252 -10.59 -10.78 18.14
CA GLY A 252 -11.20 -11.14 16.87
C GLY A 252 -10.55 -10.45 15.68
N VAL A 253 -10.10 -11.26 14.73
CA VAL A 253 -9.43 -10.85 13.48
C VAL A 253 -10.29 -11.17 12.27
N ILE A 254 -9.89 -10.73 11.08
CA ILE A 254 -10.56 -11.08 9.82
C ILE A 254 -10.25 -12.54 9.49
N GLU A 255 -11.25 -13.42 9.58
CA GLU A 255 -11.14 -14.87 9.30
C GLU A 255 -12.13 -15.36 8.23
N SER A 256 -12.93 -14.46 7.67
CA SER A 256 -13.90 -14.77 6.62
C SER A 256 -13.73 -13.83 5.44
N ASN A 257 -13.89 -14.34 4.22
CA ASN A 257 -13.91 -13.51 3.02
C ASN A 257 -15.02 -12.45 3.02
N GLY A 258 -16.09 -12.64 3.81
CA GLY A 258 -17.11 -11.62 4.04
C GLY A 258 -16.65 -10.43 4.89
N ASP A 259 -15.50 -10.54 5.55
CA ASP A 259 -14.89 -9.49 6.35
C ASP A 259 -13.66 -8.87 5.68
N ASN A 260 -13.27 -9.34 4.47
CA ASN A 260 -12.17 -8.76 3.71
C ASN A 260 -12.34 -7.25 3.56
N ALA A 261 -11.25 -6.51 3.72
CA ALA A 261 -11.24 -5.07 3.51
C ALA A 261 -10.94 -4.75 2.05
N PHE A 262 -11.95 -4.23 1.35
CA PHE A 262 -11.87 -3.72 -0.01
C PHE A 262 -12.58 -2.39 -0.11
N PHE A 263 -12.16 -1.52 -1.03
CA PHE A 263 -12.96 -0.37 -1.43
C PHE A 263 -13.08 -0.29 -2.96
N PRO A 264 -14.14 0.34 -3.50
CA PRO A 264 -14.32 0.48 -4.94
C PRO A 264 -13.18 1.31 -5.55
N ALA A 265 -12.59 0.84 -6.63
CA ALA A 265 -11.69 1.64 -7.44
C ALA A 265 -12.47 2.78 -8.12
N MET A 266 -12.01 4.01 -7.98
CA MET A 266 -12.70 5.20 -8.51
C MET A 266 -11.69 6.20 -9.06
N PRO A 267 -11.85 6.66 -10.29
CA PRO A 267 -12.93 6.32 -11.24
C PRO A 267 -12.72 4.98 -11.95
N TYR A 268 -11.56 4.33 -11.81
CA TYR A 268 -11.18 3.05 -12.42
C TYR A 268 -10.04 2.41 -11.62
N ASN A 269 -9.78 1.12 -11.88
CA ASN A 269 -8.70 0.39 -11.22
C ASN A 269 -7.32 0.83 -11.78
N PRO A 270 -6.39 1.34 -10.93
CA PRO A 270 -5.10 1.85 -11.38
C PRO A 270 -4.16 0.76 -11.95
N PHE A 271 -4.31 -0.49 -11.55
CA PHE A 271 -3.53 -1.60 -12.12
C PHE A 271 -3.97 -1.92 -13.55
N GLU A 272 -5.28 -1.83 -13.82
CA GLU A 272 -5.84 -1.99 -15.16
C GLU A 272 -5.32 -0.87 -16.07
N ILE A 273 -5.39 0.40 -15.64
CA ILE A 273 -4.94 1.57 -16.40
C ILE A 273 -3.44 1.48 -16.74
N ALA A 274 -2.57 1.22 -15.74
CA ALA A 274 -1.14 1.13 -15.97
C ALA A 274 -0.78 -0.03 -16.91
N SER A 275 -1.50 -1.14 -16.81
CA SER A 275 -1.37 -2.27 -17.73
C SER A 275 -1.85 -1.91 -19.13
N GLY A 276 -2.95 -1.16 -19.27
CA GLY A 276 -3.48 -0.65 -20.53
C GLY A 276 -2.50 0.29 -21.25
N TRP A 277 -1.81 1.15 -20.50
CA TRP A 277 -0.74 2.01 -21.05
C TRP A 277 0.52 1.24 -21.47
N GLY A 278 0.62 -0.04 -21.12
CA GLY A 278 1.79 -0.86 -21.38
C GLY A 278 2.97 -0.58 -20.45
N ASP A 279 2.75 0.07 -19.30
CA ASP A 279 3.79 0.41 -18.32
C ASP A 279 4.06 -0.73 -17.34
N LEU A 280 3.10 -1.63 -17.21
CA LEU A 280 3.09 -2.71 -16.23
C LEU A 280 2.80 -4.06 -16.89
N ALA A 281 3.54 -5.09 -16.48
CA ALA A 281 3.26 -6.49 -16.78
C ALA A 281 3.37 -7.33 -15.51
N ILE A 282 2.87 -8.56 -15.56
CA ILE A 282 3.10 -9.56 -14.53
C ILE A 282 4.61 -9.85 -14.42
N ASN A 283 5.11 -9.98 -13.19
CA ASN A 283 6.48 -10.38 -12.94
C ASN A 283 6.71 -11.85 -13.29
N ALA A 284 7.87 -12.16 -13.87
CA ALA A 284 8.27 -13.53 -14.19
C ALA A 284 8.27 -14.45 -12.96
N THR A 285 8.60 -13.94 -11.76
CA THR A 285 8.56 -14.72 -10.52
C THR A 285 7.15 -15.23 -10.24
N LEU A 286 6.13 -14.36 -10.27
CA LEU A 286 4.74 -14.75 -10.02
C LEU A 286 4.24 -15.75 -11.07
N SER A 287 4.50 -15.49 -12.35
CA SER A 287 4.07 -16.40 -13.42
C SER A 287 4.75 -17.76 -13.32
N ALA A 288 6.04 -17.82 -12.95
CA ALA A 288 6.76 -19.07 -12.78
C ALA A 288 6.19 -19.91 -11.63
N TYR A 289 6.04 -19.34 -10.44
CA TYR A 289 5.43 -20.05 -9.30
C TYR A 289 4.05 -20.60 -9.65
N MET A 290 3.15 -19.74 -10.14
CA MET A 290 1.76 -20.13 -10.37
C MET A 290 1.61 -21.14 -11.51
N THR A 291 2.44 -21.04 -12.56
CA THR A 291 2.43 -21.99 -13.68
C THR A 291 2.94 -23.36 -13.24
N GLU A 292 4.09 -23.41 -12.55
CA GLU A 292 4.71 -24.67 -12.18
C GLU A 292 3.98 -25.37 -11.03
N TYR A 293 3.38 -24.62 -10.08
CA TYR A 293 2.47 -25.20 -9.09
C TYR A 293 1.14 -25.66 -9.70
N SER A 294 0.86 -25.34 -10.96
CA SER A 294 -0.49 -25.48 -11.55
C SER A 294 -1.57 -24.82 -10.68
N ASP A 295 -1.27 -23.59 -10.20
CA ASP A 295 -2.11 -22.90 -9.23
C ASP A 295 -3.47 -22.55 -9.82
N PRO A 296 -4.59 -23.03 -9.22
CA PRO A 296 -5.93 -22.80 -9.75
C PRO A 296 -6.32 -21.31 -9.85
N ARG A 297 -5.66 -20.42 -9.10
CA ARG A 297 -5.92 -18.97 -9.09
C ARG A 297 -5.31 -18.24 -10.29
N ILE A 298 -4.43 -18.88 -11.07
CA ILE A 298 -3.60 -18.20 -12.09
C ILE A 298 -4.42 -17.36 -13.08
N SER A 299 -5.55 -17.89 -13.57
CA SER A 299 -6.43 -17.17 -14.51
C SER A 299 -7.19 -15.99 -13.89
N LYS A 300 -7.22 -15.90 -12.56
CA LYS A 300 -7.80 -14.78 -11.81
C LYS A 300 -6.80 -13.66 -11.59
N TYR A 301 -5.50 -13.97 -11.64
CA TYR A 301 -4.42 -13.03 -11.41
C TYR A 301 -3.88 -12.42 -12.70
N MET A 302 -3.83 -13.22 -13.78
CA MET A 302 -3.25 -12.78 -15.03
C MET A 302 -3.92 -13.39 -16.26
N ASN A 303 -3.90 -12.63 -17.34
CA ASN A 303 -4.31 -13.10 -18.66
C ASN A 303 -3.14 -13.80 -19.36
N THR A 304 -3.43 -14.76 -20.24
CA THR A 304 -2.40 -15.36 -21.08
C THR A 304 -1.84 -14.38 -22.10
N ALA A 305 -0.58 -14.53 -22.48
CA ALA A 305 0.00 -13.84 -23.63
C ALA A 305 -0.77 -14.24 -24.90
N THR A 306 -1.43 -13.30 -25.58
CA THR A 306 -2.46 -13.62 -26.58
C THR A 306 -1.91 -14.33 -27.82
N SER A 307 -0.64 -14.08 -28.21
CA SER A 307 0.00 -14.78 -29.34
C SER A 307 0.46 -16.20 -29.02
N TYR A 308 0.69 -16.51 -27.74
CA TYR A 308 1.28 -17.77 -27.31
C TYR A 308 0.34 -18.64 -26.50
N ARG A 309 -0.71 -18.06 -25.95
CA ARG A 309 -1.75 -18.70 -25.13
C ARG A 309 -1.18 -19.38 -23.87
N ASP A 310 -0.09 -18.85 -23.34
CA ASP A 310 0.53 -19.29 -22.08
C ASP A 310 0.65 -18.13 -21.08
N TYR A 311 0.91 -18.45 -19.81
CA TYR A 311 1.17 -17.47 -18.77
C TYR A 311 2.66 -17.14 -18.73
N ARG A 312 2.99 -15.89 -18.98
CA ARG A 312 4.37 -15.45 -19.16
C ARG A 312 4.58 -14.05 -18.59
N GLY A 313 5.32 -13.96 -17.49
CA GLY A 313 5.68 -12.68 -16.88
C GLY A 313 6.93 -12.06 -17.51
N VAL A 314 7.15 -10.80 -17.21
CA VAL A 314 8.36 -10.05 -17.56
C VAL A 314 9.36 -10.16 -16.41
N ARG A 315 10.63 -10.49 -16.72
CA ARG A 315 11.68 -10.46 -15.72
C ARG A 315 11.95 -9.04 -15.25
N MET A 316 12.03 -8.82 -13.93
CA MET A 316 12.39 -7.53 -13.37
C MET A 316 13.80 -7.12 -13.78
N GLY A 317 14.02 -5.82 -13.99
CA GLY A 317 15.34 -5.26 -14.21
C GLY A 317 15.90 -5.48 -15.63
N ILE A 318 15.07 -5.59 -16.63
CA ILE A 318 15.51 -5.53 -18.02
C ILE A 318 15.81 -4.06 -18.34
N SER A 319 17.06 -3.71 -18.62
CA SER A 319 17.47 -2.32 -18.87
C SER A 319 17.08 -1.79 -20.24
N ASP A 320 16.89 -2.68 -21.21
CA ASP A 320 16.53 -2.40 -22.59
C ASP A 320 15.05 -2.72 -22.90
N THR A 321 14.17 -2.64 -21.88
CA THR A 321 12.72 -2.87 -22.06
C THR A 321 12.07 -1.84 -22.96
N SER A 322 10.97 -2.23 -23.59
CA SER A 322 10.09 -1.32 -24.31
C SER A 322 8.62 -1.71 -24.16
N LYS A 323 7.73 -0.69 -24.18
CA LYS A 323 6.27 -0.93 -24.20
C LYS A 323 5.83 -1.83 -25.37
N ALA A 324 6.51 -1.74 -26.51
CA ALA A 324 6.19 -2.53 -27.70
C ALA A 324 6.55 -4.03 -27.54
N VAL A 325 7.47 -4.37 -26.67
CA VAL A 325 7.91 -5.74 -26.42
C VAL A 325 7.37 -6.24 -25.08
N GLU A 326 7.90 -5.75 -23.96
CA GLU A 326 7.54 -6.21 -22.61
C GLU A 326 6.16 -5.70 -22.18
N GLY A 327 5.74 -4.53 -22.66
CA GLY A 327 4.41 -3.97 -22.44
C GLY A 327 3.31 -4.55 -23.34
N SER A 328 3.64 -5.48 -24.25
CA SER A 328 2.69 -6.04 -25.21
C SER A 328 1.93 -7.25 -24.67
N ALA A 329 0.60 -7.17 -24.59
CA ALA A 329 -0.27 -8.29 -24.22
C ALA A 329 -0.19 -9.48 -25.21
N ALA A 330 0.30 -9.24 -26.43
CA ALA A 330 0.55 -10.31 -27.37
C ALA A 330 1.75 -11.21 -26.96
N ARG A 331 2.69 -10.64 -26.20
CA ARG A 331 3.96 -11.25 -25.87
C ARG A 331 4.06 -11.73 -24.41
N TYR A 332 3.50 -10.96 -23.49
CA TYR A 332 3.57 -11.20 -22.04
C TYR A 332 2.20 -11.08 -21.38
N SER A 333 2.04 -11.73 -20.25
CA SER A 333 0.81 -11.72 -19.45
C SER A 333 0.59 -10.35 -18.83
N LYS A 334 -0.66 -9.91 -18.84
CA LYS A 334 -1.13 -8.71 -18.16
C LYS A 334 -1.90 -9.08 -16.91
N PRO A 335 -1.93 -8.23 -15.88
CA PRO A 335 -2.84 -8.39 -14.75
C PRO A 335 -4.28 -8.55 -15.23
N ALA A 336 -5.05 -9.43 -14.56
CA ALA A 336 -6.44 -9.71 -14.93
C ALA A 336 -7.44 -8.74 -14.27
N PHE A 337 -7.01 -7.53 -13.91
CA PHE A 337 -7.89 -6.49 -13.39
C PHE A 337 -8.79 -5.90 -14.48
N THR A 338 -10.00 -5.54 -14.06
CA THR A 338 -10.95 -4.74 -14.84
C THR A 338 -11.11 -3.37 -14.17
N ALA A 339 -11.75 -2.42 -14.85
CA ALA A 339 -12.03 -1.10 -14.28
C ALA A 339 -12.76 -1.16 -12.93
N ASP A 340 -13.65 -2.16 -12.76
CA ASP A 340 -14.47 -2.35 -11.56
C ASP A 340 -13.81 -3.24 -10.49
N SER A 341 -12.60 -3.74 -10.72
CA SER A 341 -11.90 -4.56 -9.71
C SER A 341 -11.63 -3.72 -8.45
N PRO A 342 -12.06 -4.19 -7.26
CA PRO A 342 -11.89 -3.40 -6.04
C PRO A 342 -10.42 -3.33 -5.61
N MET A 343 -10.09 -2.27 -4.86
CA MET A 343 -8.77 -2.09 -4.27
C MET A 343 -8.67 -2.87 -2.96
N PRO A 344 -7.73 -3.79 -2.82
CA PRO A 344 -7.58 -4.58 -1.60
C PRO A 344 -6.82 -3.80 -0.52
N VAL A 345 -7.21 -4.04 0.74
CA VAL A 345 -6.55 -3.52 1.94
C VAL A 345 -6.09 -4.64 2.86
N PHE A 346 -6.94 -5.66 3.06
CA PHE A 346 -6.62 -6.82 3.90
C PHE A 346 -7.47 -8.04 3.53
N TYR A 347 -6.84 -9.22 3.48
CA TYR A 347 -7.49 -10.49 3.16
C TYR A 347 -7.56 -11.42 4.36
N ALA A 348 -8.66 -12.16 4.51
CA ALA A 348 -8.79 -13.22 5.51
C ALA A 348 -7.68 -14.28 5.38
N ALA A 349 -7.32 -14.63 4.15
CA ALA A 349 -6.21 -15.56 3.90
C ALA A 349 -4.90 -15.13 4.60
N GLU A 350 -4.61 -13.83 4.63
CA GLU A 350 -3.41 -13.31 5.30
C GLU A 350 -3.42 -13.62 6.80
N THR A 351 -4.56 -13.44 7.46
CA THR A 351 -4.70 -13.75 8.89
C THR A 351 -4.29 -15.20 9.19
N TYR A 352 -4.74 -16.13 8.38
CA TYR A 352 -4.39 -17.55 8.57
C TYR A 352 -2.90 -17.81 8.38
N PHE A 353 -2.26 -17.18 7.40
CA PHE A 353 -0.80 -17.31 7.22
C PHE A 353 0.00 -16.65 8.33
N LEU A 354 -0.45 -15.50 8.87
CA LEU A 354 0.15 -14.87 10.05
C LEU A 354 0.05 -15.80 11.28
N LYS A 355 -1.10 -16.43 11.49
CA LYS A 355 -1.29 -17.44 12.56
C LYS A 355 -0.46 -18.70 12.32
N ALA A 356 -0.32 -19.14 11.06
CA ALA A 356 0.52 -20.28 10.70
C ALA A 356 1.99 -20.03 11.03
N GLU A 357 2.51 -18.87 10.69
CA GLU A 357 3.87 -18.46 11.04
C GLU A 357 4.04 -18.35 12.55
N ALA A 358 3.13 -17.67 13.23
CA ALA A 358 3.20 -17.49 14.67
C ALA A 358 3.17 -18.83 15.43
N ALA A 359 2.37 -19.80 14.98
CA ALA A 359 2.33 -21.14 15.57
C ALA A 359 3.63 -21.93 15.26
N LEU A 360 4.14 -21.86 14.04
CA LEU A 360 5.38 -22.52 13.64
C LEU A 360 6.58 -22.03 14.45
N GLN A 361 6.64 -20.72 14.71
CA GLN A 361 7.72 -20.07 15.47
C GLN A 361 7.53 -20.20 17.00
N GLY A 362 6.42 -20.78 17.46
CA GLY A 362 6.11 -20.88 18.88
C GLY A 362 5.76 -19.54 19.53
N TRP A 363 5.32 -18.55 18.76
CA TRP A 363 4.83 -17.27 19.30
C TRP A 363 3.40 -17.36 19.80
N ILE A 364 2.62 -18.27 19.23
CA ILE A 364 1.31 -18.70 19.74
C ILE A 364 1.30 -20.22 19.94
N ALA A 365 0.33 -20.71 20.73
CA ALA A 365 0.21 -22.14 21.03
C ALA A 365 -0.12 -23.01 19.81
N GLY A 366 0.21 -24.30 19.88
CA GLY A 366 -0.19 -25.34 18.92
C GLY A 366 0.91 -25.87 18.00
N GLY A 367 2.05 -25.18 17.88
CA GLY A 367 3.22 -25.66 17.16
C GLY A 367 2.94 -26.08 15.72
N ASP A 368 3.65 -27.12 15.24
CA ASP A 368 3.59 -27.58 13.85
C ASP A 368 2.19 -28.02 13.39
N ALA A 369 1.41 -28.63 14.28
CA ALA A 369 0.07 -29.10 13.93
C ALA A 369 -0.90 -27.92 13.67
N ALA A 370 -0.85 -26.88 14.52
CA ALA A 370 -1.64 -25.67 14.33
C ALA A 370 -1.13 -24.89 13.10
N ALA A 371 0.18 -24.79 12.91
CA ALA A 371 0.79 -24.14 11.76
C ALA A 371 0.30 -24.77 10.45
N LYS A 372 0.29 -26.12 10.36
CA LYS A 372 -0.26 -26.85 9.22
C LYS A 372 -1.73 -26.49 8.97
N SER A 373 -2.54 -26.55 10.03
CA SER A 373 -3.99 -26.27 9.93
C SER A 373 -4.25 -24.86 9.42
N TYR A 374 -3.57 -23.85 9.96
CA TYR A 374 -3.70 -22.47 9.51
C TYR A 374 -3.17 -22.26 8.09
N TYR A 375 -2.06 -22.89 7.73
CA TYR A 375 -1.51 -22.85 6.37
C TYR A 375 -2.52 -23.36 5.33
N GLU A 376 -3.10 -24.53 5.57
CA GLU A 376 -4.11 -25.13 4.68
C GLU A 376 -5.38 -24.29 4.62
N GLN A 377 -5.84 -23.73 5.75
CA GLN A 377 -6.99 -22.81 5.80
C GLN A 377 -6.69 -21.52 5.04
N GLY A 378 -5.49 -20.96 5.13
CA GLY A 378 -5.08 -19.78 4.37
C GLY A 378 -5.17 -20.00 2.85
N ILE A 379 -4.69 -21.15 2.36
CA ILE A 379 -4.81 -21.53 0.95
C ILE A 379 -6.29 -21.68 0.56
N GLN A 380 -7.09 -22.41 1.36
CA GLN A 380 -8.51 -22.60 1.10
C GLN A 380 -9.27 -21.27 1.07
N MET A 381 -8.98 -20.37 2.01
CA MET A 381 -9.58 -19.05 2.08
C MET A 381 -9.26 -18.21 0.83
N SER A 382 -8.01 -18.24 0.38
CA SER A 382 -7.61 -17.57 -0.86
C SER A 382 -8.27 -18.18 -2.10
N MET A 383 -8.36 -19.53 -2.20
CA MET A 383 -9.05 -20.19 -3.31
C MET A 383 -10.54 -19.82 -3.36
N SER A 384 -11.23 -19.86 -2.22
CA SER A 384 -12.65 -19.53 -2.12
C SER A 384 -12.95 -18.07 -2.44
N GLN A 385 -12.04 -17.14 -2.13
CA GLN A 385 -12.14 -15.73 -2.50
C GLN A 385 -12.29 -15.52 -4.01
N TYR A 386 -11.62 -16.34 -4.79
CA TYR A 386 -11.64 -16.30 -6.26
C TYR A 386 -12.63 -17.29 -6.88
N GLY A 387 -13.36 -18.05 -6.07
CA GLY A 387 -14.33 -19.06 -6.53
C GLY A 387 -13.68 -20.16 -7.36
N VAL A 388 -12.47 -20.60 -6.98
CA VAL A 388 -11.74 -21.69 -7.63
C VAL A 388 -11.65 -22.92 -6.73
N GLU A 389 -11.78 -24.09 -7.31
CA GLU A 389 -11.68 -25.37 -6.59
C GLU A 389 -10.22 -25.68 -6.28
N ILE A 390 -9.95 -26.16 -5.06
CA ILE A 390 -8.61 -26.43 -4.59
C ILE A 390 -8.01 -27.70 -5.21
N GLY A 391 -8.83 -28.69 -5.57
CA GLY A 391 -8.38 -29.98 -6.12
C GLY A 391 -7.28 -30.62 -5.26
N ASP A 392 -6.26 -31.14 -5.92
CA ASP A 392 -5.10 -31.81 -5.28
C ASP A 392 -3.99 -30.84 -4.86
N TYR A 393 -4.24 -29.51 -4.91
CA TYR A 393 -3.21 -28.50 -4.69
C TYR A 393 -2.46 -28.66 -3.35
N LEU A 394 -3.19 -28.93 -2.25
CA LEU A 394 -2.59 -29.11 -0.92
C LEU A 394 -1.65 -30.33 -0.80
N SER A 395 -1.80 -31.31 -1.67
CA SER A 395 -0.96 -32.51 -1.69
C SER A 395 0.15 -32.47 -2.74
N SER A 396 0.25 -31.36 -3.49
CA SER A 396 1.25 -31.21 -4.56
C SER A 396 2.67 -31.17 -4.00
N THR A 397 3.51 -32.09 -4.46
CA THR A 397 4.95 -32.16 -4.16
C THR A 397 5.81 -31.56 -5.28
N VAL A 398 5.19 -30.89 -6.25
CA VAL A 398 5.91 -30.22 -7.33
C VAL A 398 6.74 -29.07 -6.78
N ILE A 399 8.00 -29.03 -7.17
CA ILE A 399 8.96 -27.98 -6.83
C ILE A 399 9.22 -27.16 -8.09
N PRO A 400 8.89 -25.87 -8.10
CA PRO A 400 9.18 -24.97 -9.22
C PRO A 400 10.67 -24.93 -9.56
N GLN A 401 10.99 -24.91 -10.85
CA GLN A 401 12.37 -24.94 -11.35
C GLN A 401 12.88 -23.57 -11.78
N GLY A 402 11.99 -22.69 -12.25
CA GLY A 402 12.39 -21.34 -12.66
C GLY A 402 11.58 -20.80 -13.83
N TYR A 403 12.17 -19.88 -14.55
CA TYR A 403 11.52 -19.19 -15.65
C TYR A 403 12.33 -19.30 -16.94
N THR A 404 11.66 -19.70 -18.01
CA THR A 404 12.22 -19.73 -19.36
C THR A 404 11.46 -18.75 -20.25
N ASP A 405 12.15 -17.69 -20.69
CA ASP A 405 11.61 -16.75 -21.64
C ASP A 405 11.89 -17.21 -23.07
N ARG A 406 10.83 -17.63 -23.77
CA ARG A 406 10.93 -18.09 -25.17
C ARG A 406 11.25 -16.97 -26.16
N LEU A 407 11.10 -15.70 -25.75
CA LEU A 407 11.37 -14.54 -26.60
C LEU A 407 12.81 -14.05 -26.46
N ASN A 408 13.39 -14.22 -25.27
CA ASN A 408 14.75 -13.77 -25.00
C ASN A 408 15.40 -14.64 -23.91
N SER A 409 16.26 -15.57 -24.31
CA SER A 409 16.94 -16.49 -23.39
C SER A 409 17.81 -15.80 -22.33
N LYS A 410 18.20 -14.52 -22.52
CA LYS A 410 18.91 -13.73 -21.48
C LYS A 410 18.04 -13.50 -20.23
N ASN A 411 16.74 -13.65 -20.35
CA ASN A 411 15.80 -13.49 -19.23
C ASN A 411 15.60 -14.81 -18.45
N ASN A 412 16.16 -15.93 -18.92
CA ASN A 412 16.05 -17.22 -18.23
C ASN A 412 16.70 -17.14 -16.85
N ILE A 413 16.05 -17.77 -15.86
CA ILE A 413 16.56 -17.87 -14.49
C ILE A 413 15.94 -19.07 -13.79
N SER A 414 16.75 -19.80 -13.02
CA SER A 414 16.27 -20.91 -12.20
C SER A 414 16.09 -20.47 -10.76
N PHE A 415 15.15 -21.09 -10.08
CA PHE A 415 15.10 -21.04 -8.62
C PHE A 415 16.27 -21.81 -8.02
N THR A 416 16.71 -21.41 -6.83
CA THR A 416 17.79 -22.07 -6.10
C THR A 416 17.23 -23.06 -5.08
N SER A 417 16.21 -22.65 -4.33
CA SER A 417 15.61 -23.46 -3.28
C SER A 417 14.20 -22.95 -2.99
N VAL A 418 13.21 -23.59 -3.57
CA VAL A 418 11.80 -23.28 -3.34
C VAL A 418 11.07 -24.51 -2.82
N PRO A 419 10.01 -24.36 -2.00
CA PRO A 419 9.26 -25.48 -1.46
C PRO A 419 8.21 -25.98 -2.45
N SER A 420 7.73 -27.21 -2.24
CA SER A 420 6.44 -27.64 -2.77
C SER A 420 5.28 -27.09 -1.92
N VAL A 421 4.03 -27.33 -2.32
CA VAL A 421 2.84 -26.94 -1.55
C VAL A 421 2.58 -27.89 -0.37
N ALA A 422 2.78 -29.20 -0.54
CA ALA A 422 2.50 -30.22 0.47
C ALA A 422 3.28 -29.98 1.78
N TRP A 423 2.59 -29.97 2.93
CA TRP A 423 3.20 -29.62 4.23
C TRP A 423 4.28 -30.60 4.70
N GLY A 424 4.09 -31.90 4.45
CA GLY A 424 4.87 -32.98 5.05
C GLY A 424 6.05 -33.50 4.22
N ASP A 425 6.47 -32.81 3.16
CA ASP A 425 7.49 -33.29 2.20
C ASP A 425 8.96 -33.03 2.61
N GLY A 426 9.18 -32.46 3.81
CA GLY A 426 10.52 -32.16 4.33
C GLY A 426 11.13 -30.84 3.89
N THR A 427 10.47 -30.06 3.03
CA THR A 427 10.95 -28.72 2.64
C THR A 427 10.64 -27.67 3.72
N ASN A 428 11.27 -26.51 3.62
CA ASN A 428 11.20 -25.45 4.62
C ASN A 428 9.77 -24.93 4.84
N LYS A 429 9.21 -25.17 6.03
CA LYS A 429 7.81 -24.81 6.39
C LYS A 429 7.56 -23.32 6.44
N LEU A 430 8.51 -22.53 6.96
CA LEU A 430 8.38 -21.07 6.95
C LEU A 430 8.33 -20.54 5.51
N GLN A 431 9.19 -21.07 4.64
CA GLN A 431 9.16 -20.69 3.22
C GLN A 431 7.84 -21.07 2.56
N LYS A 432 7.24 -22.23 2.90
CA LYS A 432 5.90 -22.61 2.42
C LYS A 432 4.84 -21.58 2.81
N ILE A 433 4.80 -21.24 4.09
CA ILE A 433 3.84 -20.26 4.64
C ILE A 433 3.98 -18.93 3.91
N ILE A 434 5.20 -18.40 3.84
CA ILE A 434 5.43 -17.08 3.22
C ILE A 434 5.18 -17.11 1.72
N THR A 435 5.53 -18.19 1.01
CA THR A 435 5.25 -18.32 -0.42
C THR A 435 3.74 -18.33 -0.69
N GLN A 436 2.96 -19.10 0.07
CA GLN A 436 1.52 -19.15 -0.12
C GLN A 436 0.82 -17.85 0.37
N LYS A 437 1.31 -17.21 1.44
CA LYS A 437 0.89 -15.87 1.85
C LYS A 437 1.13 -14.86 0.73
N TRP A 438 2.33 -14.90 0.13
CA TRP A 438 2.70 -14.04 -0.98
C TRP A 438 1.76 -14.23 -2.19
N ILE A 439 1.47 -15.48 -2.61
CA ILE A 439 0.50 -15.72 -3.67
C ILE A 439 -0.89 -15.18 -3.27
N ALA A 440 -1.35 -15.43 -2.05
CA ALA A 440 -2.69 -15.02 -1.58
C ALA A 440 -2.84 -13.49 -1.48
N ASN A 441 -1.77 -12.77 -1.17
CA ASN A 441 -1.79 -11.32 -0.97
C ASN A 441 -1.66 -10.50 -2.26
N TYR A 442 -1.57 -11.14 -3.43
CA TYR A 442 -1.58 -10.40 -4.70
C TYR A 442 -2.81 -9.46 -4.78
N PRO A 443 -2.67 -8.18 -5.13
CA PRO A 443 -1.50 -7.47 -5.64
C PRO A 443 -0.77 -6.56 -4.62
N MET A 444 -0.92 -6.77 -3.31
CA MET A 444 -0.35 -5.91 -2.25
C MET A 444 1.20 -6.02 -2.19
N GLY A 445 1.87 -5.39 -3.15
CA GLY A 445 3.31 -5.50 -3.36
C GLY A 445 4.15 -4.98 -2.20
N ILE A 446 3.70 -3.95 -1.49
CA ILE A 446 4.41 -3.41 -0.31
C ILE A 446 4.45 -4.46 0.82
N GLU A 447 3.35 -5.16 1.10
CA GLU A 447 3.32 -6.23 2.10
C GLU A 447 4.20 -7.42 1.69
N ALA A 448 4.16 -7.80 0.41
CA ALA A 448 5.04 -8.83 -0.13
C ALA A 448 6.53 -8.47 0.03
N TRP A 449 6.88 -7.22 -0.21
CA TRP A 449 8.24 -6.69 -0.02
C TRP A 449 8.64 -6.67 1.47
N CYS A 450 7.71 -6.37 2.38
CA CYS A 450 7.96 -6.46 3.82
C CYS A 450 8.27 -7.91 4.24
N ASP A 451 7.48 -8.87 3.78
CA ASP A 451 7.71 -10.29 4.09
C ASP A 451 9.06 -10.76 3.53
N TYR A 452 9.41 -10.38 2.30
CA TYR A 452 10.71 -10.70 1.72
C TYR A 452 11.87 -10.11 2.53
N ARG A 453 11.80 -8.82 2.90
CA ARG A 453 12.85 -8.18 3.69
C ARG A 453 13.01 -8.78 5.10
N ARG A 454 11.91 -9.26 5.67
CA ARG A 454 11.85 -9.84 7.01
C ARG A 454 12.33 -11.29 7.06
N THR A 455 12.01 -12.09 6.06
CA THR A 455 12.24 -13.55 6.07
C THR A 455 13.24 -14.03 5.03
N GLY A 456 13.41 -13.30 3.95
CA GLY A 456 14.11 -13.73 2.74
C GLY A 456 13.22 -14.56 1.79
N TYR A 457 11.93 -14.68 2.07
CA TYR A 457 10.95 -15.46 1.30
C TYR A 457 9.80 -14.62 0.76
N PRO A 458 9.15 -15.07 -0.35
CA PRO A 458 9.56 -16.19 -1.21
C PRO A 458 10.90 -15.93 -1.89
N GLU A 459 11.51 -16.93 -2.52
CA GLU A 459 12.64 -16.69 -3.42
C GLU A 459 12.15 -15.90 -4.62
N LEU A 460 12.64 -14.67 -4.77
CA LEU A 460 12.33 -13.78 -5.88
C LEU A 460 13.45 -13.82 -6.91
N PHE A 461 13.11 -13.75 -8.20
CA PHE A 461 14.12 -13.61 -9.23
C PHE A 461 14.84 -12.28 -9.10
N THR A 462 16.16 -12.32 -9.05
CA THR A 462 16.98 -11.11 -9.04
C THR A 462 16.79 -10.30 -10.31
N ALA A 463 16.96 -8.98 -10.23
CA ALA A 463 16.96 -8.12 -11.40
C ALA A 463 17.97 -8.63 -12.46
N ARG A 464 17.62 -8.56 -13.75
CA ARG A 464 18.54 -8.96 -14.83
C ARG A 464 19.76 -8.04 -14.88
N ASP A 465 19.50 -6.76 -14.84
CA ASP A 465 20.52 -5.70 -14.89
C ASP A 465 20.40 -4.84 -13.63
N ASN A 466 21.53 -4.53 -13.03
CA ASN A 466 21.60 -3.64 -11.85
C ASN A 466 22.32 -2.35 -12.26
N LEU A 467 21.60 -1.24 -12.24
CA LEU A 467 22.08 0.10 -12.58
C LEU A 467 22.18 1.02 -11.37
N SER A 468 22.19 0.48 -10.16
CA SER A 468 22.11 1.23 -8.90
C SER A 468 23.33 2.11 -8.62
N SER A 469 24.52 1.75 -9.12
CA SER A 469 25.78 2.48 -8.84
C SER A 469 25.76 3.96 -9.23
N ALA A 470 24.91 4.33 -10.21
CA ALA A 470 24.68 5.71 -10.60
C ALA A 470 23.29 6.23 -10.17
N GLY A 471 22.54 5.43 -9.40
CA GLY A 471 21.15 5.72 -9.04
C GLY A 471 21.01 6.52 -7.75
N TYR A 472 19.86 7.19 -7.61
CA TYR A 472 19.51 7.99 -6.43
C TYR A 472 19.49 7.18 -5.12
N ILE A 473 19.12 5.89 -5.20
CA ILE A 473 18.98 5.05 -4.01
C ILE A 473 20.31 4.44 -3.52
N GLY A 474 21.43 4.69 -4.21
CA GLY A 474 22.75 4.15 -3.90
C GLY A 474 22.95 2.69 -4.35
N ASP A 475 24.12 2.14 -4.10
CA ASP A 475 24.49 0.78 -4.53
C ASP A 475 23.62 -0.29 -3.86
N ILE A 476 23.04 -1.16 -4.67
CA ILE A 476 22.18 -2.27 -4.25
C ILE A 476 22.82 -3.61 -4.58
N ASP A 477 22.94 -4.48 -3.59
CA ASP A 477 23.23 -5.88 -3.81
C ASP A 477 22.02 -6.56 -4.45
N SER A 478 22.16 -7.06 -5.67
CA SER A 478 21.10 -7.72 -6.43
C SER A 478 20.49 -8.92 -5.70
N LYS A 479 21.24 -9.62 -4.82
CA LYS A 479 20.74 -10.77 -4.06
C LYS A 479 19.89 -10.34 -2.85
N ARG A 480 20.24 -9.21 -2.24
CA ARG A 480 19.48 -8.64 -1.11
C ARG A 480 18.34 -7.76 -1.56
N MET A 481 18.41 -7.27 -2.78
CA MET A 481 17.47 -6.31 -3.35
C MET A 481 17.37 -5.00 -2.54
N VAL A 482 16.45 -4.12 -2.90
CA VAL A 482 16.21 -2.87 -2.17
C VAL A 482 15.63 -3.16 -0.78
N ARG A 483 16.19 -2.52 0.23
CA ARG A 483 15.82 -2.71 1.65
C ARG A 483 14.93 -1.60 2.20
N ARG A 484 15.01 -0.40 1.65
CA ARG A 484 14.19 0.78 1.93
C ARG A 484 14.33 1.81 0.81
N LEU A 485 13.54 2.86 0.84
CA LEU A 485 13.77 4.04 0.01
C LEU A 485 14.44 5.16 0.83
N PRO A 486 15.37 5.94 0.24
CA PRO A 486 15.91 7.15 0.87
C PRO A 486 14.82 8.20 1.10
N TYR A 487 15.03 9.07 2.08
CA TYR A 487 14.12 10.18 2.32
C TYR A 487 14.05 11.13 1.12
N PRO A 488 12.87 11.74 0.85
CA PRO A 488 12.70 12.71 -0.23
C PRO A 488 13.66 13.88 -0.12
N THR A 489 14.12 14.40 -1.26
CA THR A 489 14.99 15.60 -1.31
C THR A 489 14.30 16.83 -0.71
N THR A 490 12.97 16.93 -0.87
CA THR A 490 12.16 17.99 -0.27
C THR A 490 12.19 17.93 1.25
N GLU A 491 12.06 16.73 1.84
CA GLU A 491 12.13 16.54 3.28
C GLU A 491 13.53 16.88 3.83
N LYS A 492 14.59 16.44 3.14
CA LYS A 492 15.97 16.80 3.47
C LYS A 492 16.23 18.30 3.44
N SER A 493 15.49 19.07 2.67
CA SER A 493 15.62 20.53 2.61
C SER A 493 14.72 21.28 3.57
N SER A 494 13.48 20.84 3.78
CA SER A 494 12.49 21.54 4.60
C SER A 494 12.56 21.17 6.09
N ASN A 495 13.02 19.95 6.41
CA ASN A 495 13.10 19.39 7.77
C ASN A 495 14.52 18.83 8.07
N SER A 496 15.56 19.45 7.53
CA SER A 496 16.93 18.93 7.46
C SER A 496 17.47 18.46 8.81
N ALA A 497 17.33 19.25 9.87
CA ALA A 497 17.86 18.92 11.19
C ALA A 497 17.25 17.63 11.77
N ASN A 498 15.94 17.42 11.61
CA ASN A 498 15.26 16.24 12.08
C ASN A 498 15.58 15.00 11.20
N VAL A 499 15.71 15.18 9.88
CA VAL A 499 16.13 14.11 8.96
C VAL A 499 17.56 13.67 9.28
N GLU A 500 18.49 14.61 9.47
CA GLU A 500 19.88 14.31 9.84
C GLU A 500 19.97 13.59 11.19
N ALA A 501 19.20 14.02 12.18
CA ALA A 501 19.09 13.35 13.47
C ALA A 501 18.56 11.92 13.32
N ALA A 502 17.50 11.71 12.53
CA ALA A 502 16.91 10.39 12.27
C ALA A 502 17.92 9.45 11.58
N ILE A 503 18.65 9.93 10.57
CA ILE A 503 19.71 9.15 9.90
C ILE A 503 20.82 8.78 10.88
N ALA A 504 21.28 9.74 11.69
CA ALA A 504 22.40 9.52 12.61
C ALA A 504 22.09 8.58 13.77
N THR A 505 20.86 8.59 14.29
CA THR A 505 20.51 7.93 15.57
C THR A 505 19.44 6.85 15.48
N MET A 506 18.60 6.83 14.43
CA MET A 506 17.42 5.97 14.38
C MET A 506 17.45 4.97 13.23
N LEU A 507 18.10 5.32 12.11
CA LEU A 507 18.05 4.51 10.89
C LEU A 507 18.97 3.27 10.94
N GLY A 508 20.04 3.32 11.69
CA GLY A 508 21.00 2.23 11.84
C GLY A 508 21.96 2.05 10.65
N GLY A 509 22.00 3.00 9.72
CA GLY A 509 22.88 3.02 8.56
C GLY A 509 22.70 4.27 7.70
N PRO A 510 23.38 4.37 6.56
CA PRO A 510 23.25 5.52 5.67
C PRO A 510 21.85 5.58 5.04
N ASP A 511 21.44 6.78 4.61
CA ASP A 511 20.17 7.00 3.92
C ASP A 511 20.23 6.53 2.47
N THR A 512 20.27 5.20 2.29
CA THR A 512 20.33 4.51 0.99
C THR A 512 19.36 3.34 0.93
N GLY A 513 19.13 2.84 -0.27
CA GLY A 513 18.26 1.69 -0.52
C GLY A 513 18.81 0.36 0.01
N SER A 514 20.08 0.29 0.45
CA SER A 514 20.71 -0.92 1.00
C SER A 514 20.60 -1.02 2.53
N THR A 515 20.14 0.02 3.22
CA THR A 515 20.01 0.03 4.68
C THR A 515 18.78 -0.74 5.15
N ASP A 516 18.98 -1.69 6.06
CA ASP A 516 17.89 -2.47 6.65
C ASP A 516 17.07 -1.64 7.65
N LEU A 517 15.77 -1.87 7.66
CA LEU A 517 14.91 -1.38 8.72
C LEU A 517 15.09 -2.21 9.99
N TRP A 518 14.71 -1.66 11.14
CA TRP A 518 14.85 -2.30 12.46
C TRP A 518 14.30 -3.72 12.52
N TRP A 519 13.14 -3.98 11.94
CA TRP A 519 12.49 -5.29 11.92
C TRP A 519 12.96 -6.21 10.78
N ALA A 520 13.76 -5.72 9.82
CA ALA A 520 14.20 -6.51 8.69
C ALA A 520 15.27 -7.54 9.08
N LYS A 521 15.31 -8.66 8.35
CA LYS A 521 16.36 -9.66 8.49
C LYS A 521 17.73 -9.05 8.17
N LYS A 522 18.61 -9.08 9.14
CA LYS A 522 20.01 -8.68 8.99
C LYS A 522 20.84 -9.92 8.67
N ASN A 523 21.78 -9.79 7.79
CA ASN A 523 22.68 -10.91 7.44
C ASN A 523 23.86 -10.95 8.39
#